data_f192993115eea5d6f7617ef4f03fce8d
#
_entry.id   f192993115eea5d6f7617ef4f03fce8d
#
_cell.length_a   1.000
_cell.length_b   1.000
_cell.length_c   1.000
_cell.angle_alpha   90.00
_cell.angle_beta   90.00
_cell.angle_gamma   90.00
#
_symmetry.space_group_name_H-M   'P 1'
#
loop_
_entity.id
_entity.type
_entity.pdbx_description
1 polymer ?
#
loop_
_entity_poly.entity_id
_entity_poly.type
_entity_poly.pdbx_seq_one_letter_code
_entity_poly.pdbx_strand_id
1 'polypeptide(L)'
;MIFNYFKRFYLGVFVLSLLIIFSCNPEKKQPESNHTTSSEVISFKYSTKNKNYVSAHRGGSGIHGFPENCIETLEHLYQNGIQIFEIDVAETKDEQLILMHDNSLQRASTGRQDVNQVDLKTIKEYFLVDDFGQQTSYKIPTFAEALNWGKNKPIYFMVDIKKGVDYRAIVSTIKQANLQKQVVLVTYTIGQAKKLHQLAPEMLLSVSMRNERELNEMLNSGIPTDKMVAFTGTRRNDQSFLDKIHDKDIVVIFGTLGNLDKSSAARNGQLYRDLEKDGVDIFATDRAIDVHQTINKN
;
A
#
# COMPACT_ATOMS: atom_id res chain seq x y z
N MET A 1 60.45 47.61 48.88
CA MET A 1 60.65 49.04 48.56
C MET A 1 59.37 49.39 47.79
N ILE A 2 58.39 49.99 48.52
CA ILE A 2 57.91 51.33 48.33
C ILE A 2 57.24 51.54 46.97
N PHE A 3 55.96 51.91 46.78
CA PHE A 3 55.03 52.79 47.49
C PHE A 3 53.61 52.61 46.91
N ASN A 4 52.61 52.74 47.78
CA ASN A 4 51.23 53.04 47.54
C ASN A 4 50.97 54.09 46.46
N TYR A 5 49.79 54.04 45.82
CA TYR A 5 48.89 55.20 45.80
C TYR A 5 47.43 54.79 45.53
N PHE A 6 46.53 55.09 46.47
CA PHE A 6 45.11 55.16 46.42
C PHE A 6 44.66 56.26 45.41
N LYS A 7 43.62 55.98 44.62
CA LYS A 7 42.66 57.06 44.33
C LYS A 7 41.27 56.43 44.10
N ARG A 8 40.37 56.82 44.96
CA ARG A 8 38.93 56.75 44.88
C ARG A 8 38.46 57.51 43.65
N PHE A 9 37.47 57.04 42.90
CA PHE A 9 36.51 57.92 42.27
C PHE A 9 35.17 57.19 41.97
N TYR A 10 34.16 57.67 42.60
CA TYR A 10 32.74 57.84 42.28
C TYR A 10 31.91 56.74 41.57
N LEU A 11 30.95 56.40 42.34
CA LEU A 11 29.67 55.76 42.05
C LEU A 11 28.88 56.59 41.03
N GLY A 12 28.63 56.04 39.84
CA GLY A 12 27.68 56.55 38.88
C GLY A 12 26.66 55.46 38.56
N VAL A 13 25.50 55.51 39.21
CA VAL A 13 24.38 54.69 38.91
C VAL A 13 23.76 55.16 37.59
N PHE A 14 23.99 54.42 36.51
CA PHE A 14 23.23 54.57 35.28
C PHE A 14 22.12 53.55 35.26
N VAL A 15 20.92 54.01 35.57
CA VAL A 15 19.68 53.24 35.35
C VAL A 15 19.41 53.22 33.85
N LEU A 16 19.77 52.12 33.19
CA LEU A 16 19.42 51.93 31.79
C LEU A 16 18.05 51.24 31.75
N SER A 17 17.00 52.02 31.52
CA SER A 17 15.63 51.54 31.28
C SER A 17 15.61 50.77 29.95
N LEU A 18 15.57 49.43 30.05
CA LEU A 18 15.40 48.54 28.92
C LEU A 18 13.92 48.58 28.47
N LEU A 19 13.63 49.38 27.45
CA LEU A 19 12.34 49.30 26.74
C LEU A 19 12.30 48.00 25.94
N ILE A 20 11.61 46.98 26.47
CA ILE A 20 11.26 45.77 25.74
C ILE A 20 10.15 46.13 24.77
N ILE A 21 10.49 46.35 23.52
CA ILE A 21 9.51 46.45 22.44
C ILE A 21 9.07 45.03 22.12
N PHE A 22 7.87 44.63 22.59
CA PHE A 22 7.19 43.44 22.09
C PHE A 22 6.79 43.70 20.63
N SER A 23 7.63 43.24 19.72
CA SER A 23 7.26 43.11 18.31
C SER A 23 6.35 41.92 18.19
N CYS A 24 5.03 42.14 18.13
CA CYS A 24 4.07 41.14 17.70
C CYS A 24 4.35 40.86 16.22
N ASN A 25 5.05 39.75 15.97
CA ASN A 25 5.11 39.15 14.65
C ASN A 25 3.76 38.46 14.40
N PRO A 26 2.97 38.80 13.40
CA PRO A 26 1.78 38.03 13.08
C PRO A 26 2.25 36.67 12.57
N GLU A 27 2.01 35.63 13.33
CA GLU A 27 2.09 34.24 12.85
C GLU A 27 1.34 34.17 11.52
N LYS A 28 2.09 33.93 10.44
CA LYS A 28 1.48 33.49 9.20
C LYS A 28 0.84 32.14 9.48
N LYS A 29 -0.49 32.13 9.68
CA LYS A 29 -1.28 30.92 9.59
C LYS A 29 -0.95 30.27 8.26
N GLN A 30 -0.27 29.15 8.31
CA GLN A 30 -0.24 28.23 7.16
C GLN A 30 -1.71 27.90 6.83
N PRO A 31 -2.09 27.87 5.55
CA PRO A 31 -3.42 27.43 5.20
C PRO A 31 -3.57 26.00 5.69
N GLU A 32 -4.47 25.76 6.65
CA GLU A 32 -4.97 24.44 6.96
C GLU A 32 -5.55 23.91 5.66
N SER A 33 -4.86 22.93 5.08
CA SER A 33 -5.41 22.14 3.99
C SER A 33 -6.55 21.34 4.60
N ASN A 34 -7.76 21.86 4.51
CA ASN A 34 -8.99 21.12 4.73
C ASN A 34 -9.12 20.03 3.65
N HIS A 35 -8.27 19.01 3.71
CA HIS A 35 -8.57 17.72 3.13
C HIS A 35 -9.58 17.03 4.03
N THR A 36 -10.84 17.46 3.94
CA THR A 36 -11.98 16.64 4.29
C THR A 36 -12.02 15.50 3.27
N THR A 37 -11.16 14.52 3.47
CA THR A 37 -11.32 13.21 2.84
C THR A 37 -12.58 12.63 3.49
N SER A 38 -13.72 12.78 2.83
CA SER A 38 -14.88 11.94 3.10
C SER A 38 -14.35 10.51 2.96
N SER A 39 -14.26 9.79 4.07
CA SER A 39 -13.85 8.38 4.10
C SER A 39 -14.97 7.55 3.48
N GLU A 40 -15.13 7.65 2.16
CA GLU A 40 -16.00 6.75 1.42
C GLU A 40 -15.45 5.34 1.57
N VAL A 41 -16.22 4.48 2.21
CA VAL A 41 -15.87 3.06 2.35
C VAL A 41 -15.86 2.44 0.95
N ILE A 42 -14.72 1.89 0.54
CA ILE A 42 -14.59 1.19 -0.74
C ILE A 42 -15.62 0.07 -0.79
N SER A 43 -16.39 0.02 -1.86
CA SER A 43 -17.32 -1.07 -2.13
C SER A 43 -16.71 -2.04 -3.13
N PHE A 44 -16.56 -3.30 -2.74
CA PHE A 44 -16.20 -4.40 -3.64
C PHE A 44 -17.44 -5.08 -4.27
N LYS A 45 -18.58 -4.41 -4.25
CA LYS A 45 -19.73 -4.75 -5.06
C LYS A 45 -19.78 -3.79 -6.24
N TYR A 46 -19.86 -4.33 -7.46
CA TYR A 46 -19.92 -3.50 -8.66
C TYR A 46 -21.15 -2.58 -8.67
N SER A 47 -20.94 -1.35 -9.09
CA SER A 47 -21.99 -0.37 -9.37
C SER A 47 -21.43 0.66 -10.34
N THR A 48 -22.23 1.05 -11.33
CA THR A 48 -21.88 2.13 -12.28
C THR A 48 -21.64 3.51 -11.62
N LYS A 49 -21.96 3.63 -10.32
CA LYS A 49 -21.73 4.84 -9.53
C LYS A 49 -20.43 4.77 -8.70
N ASN A 50 -19.75 3.61 -8.69
CA ASN A 50 -18.51 3.47 -7.97
C ASN A 50 -17.43 4.35 -8.61
N LYS A 51 -16.56 4.89 -7.76
CA LYS A 51 -15.32 5.51 -8.22
C LYS A 51 -14.33 4.42 -8.60
N ASN A 52 -13.44 4.73 -9.51
CA ASN A 52 -12.31 3.88 -9.81
C ASN A 52 -11.26 4.00 -8.71
N TYR A 53 -10.64 2.88 -8.38
CA TYR A 53 -9.63 2.79 -7.33
C TYR A 53 -8.27 2.38 -7.90
N VAL A 54 -7.25 2.62 -7.10
CA VAL A 54 -5.88 2.20 -7.39
C VAL A 54 -5.41 1.25 -6.31
N SER A 55 -4.90 0.10 -6.72
CA SER A 55 -4.19 -0.84 -5.87
C SER A 55 -2.69 -0.68 -6.10
N ALA A 56 -1.97 -0.22 -5.10
CA ALA A 56 -0.51 -0.07 -5.16
C ALA A 56 0.13 -1.46 -5.09
N HIS A 57 0.75 -1.89 -6.20
CA HIS A 57 1.47 -3.15 -6.29
C HIS A 57 2.67 -3.17 -5.34
N ARG A 58 2.84 -4.23 -4.56
CA ARG A 58 3.85 -4.40 -3.50
C ARG A 58 3.82 -3.30 -2.44
N GLY A 59 2.65 -2.74 -2.14
CA GLY A 59 2.52 -1.63 -1.21
C GLY A 59 3.15 -0.32 -1.70
N GLY A 60 3.55 -0.27 -2.96
CA GLY A 60 4.21 0.84 -3.63
C GLY A 60 5.61 0.48 -4.12
N SER A 61 5.89 0.74 -5.39
CA SER A 61 7.18 0.50 -6.03
C SER A 61 7.60 1.69 -6.90
N GLY A 62 8.87 1.74 -7.32
CA GLY A 62 9.39 2.78 -8.20
C GLY A 62 9.45 4.19 -7.59
N ILE A 63 9.49 4.33 -6.26
CA ILE A 63 9.53 5.60 -5.56
C ILE A 63 10.87 5.73 -4.82
N HIS A 64 11.66 6.77 -5.16
CA HIS A 64 12.95 7.01 -4.48
C HIS A 64 12.80 7.18 -2.98
N GLY A 65 13.57 6.41 -2.21
CA GLY A 65 13.57 6.43 -0.75
C GLY A 65 12.39 5.71 -0.09
N PHE A 66 11.48 5.12 -0.89
CA PHE A 66 10.31 4.37 -0.43
C PHE A 66 10.32 2.94 -1.00
N PRO A 67 10.88 1.96 -0.27
CA PRO A 67 10.94 0.58 -0.72
C PRO A 67 9.56 -0.07 -0.85
N GLU A 68 9.45 -1.11 -1.69
CA GLU A 68 8.29 -1.99 -1.74
C GLU A 68 8.06 -2.71 -0.39
N ASN A 69 6.83 -3.12 -0.11
CA ASN A 69 6.45 -3.89 1.08
C ASN A 69 6.92 -3.24 2.40
N CYS A 70 6.83 -1.92 2.51
CA CYS A 70 7.35 -1.10 3.59
C CYS A 70 6.23 -0.23 4.20
N ILE A 71 6.11 -0.21 5.52
CA ILE A 71 5.04 0.55 6.21
C ILE A 71 5.14 2.04 5.91
N GLU A 72 6.34 2.60 5.84
CA GLU A 72 6.56 4.01 5.53
C GLU A 72 6.13 4.34 4.10
N THR A 73 6.28 3.41 3.17
CA THR A 73 5.78 3.53 1.80
C THR A 73 4.25 3.47 1.76
N LEU A 74 3.63 2.55 2.51
CA LEU A 74 2.17 2.50 2.66
C LEU A 74 1.63 3.83 3.21
N GLU A 75 2.27 4.39 4.24
CA GLU A 75 1.87 5.67 4.84
C GLU A 75 2.02 6.82 3.83
N HIS A 76 3.15 6.89 3.12
CA HIS A 76 3.37 7.90 2.08
C HIS A 76 2.27 7.86 1.02
N LEU A 77 1.92 6.67 0.51
CA LEU A 77 0.88 6.51 -0.49
C LEU A 77 -0.53 6.79 0.06
N TYR A 78 -0.81 6.39 1.31
CA TYR A 78 -2.06 6.70 1.98
C TYR A 78 -2.29 8.23 2.08
N GLN A 79 -1.25 8.98 2.44
CA GLN A 79 -1.28 10.45 2.47
C GLN A 79 -1.49 11.07 1.08
N ASN A 80 -1.18 10.32 0.00
CA ASN A 80 -1.45 10.70 -1.38
C ASN A 80 -2.77 10.14 -1.94
N GLY A 81 -3.68 9.67 -1.06
CA GLY A 81 -5.04 9.27 -1.42
C GLY A 81 -5.19 7.81 -1.85
N ILE A 82 -4.15 6.98 -1.77
CA ILE A 82 -4.23 5.55 -2.08
C ILE A 82 -4.85 4.80 -0.91
N GLN A 83 -5.81 3.93 -1.21
CA GLN A 83 -6.57 3.20 -0.21
C GLN A 83 -6.51 1.67 -0.36
N ILE A 84 -5.98 1.16 -1.47
CA ILE A 84 -5.78 -0.29 -1.67
C ILE A 84 -4.30 -0.56 -1.85
N PHE A 85 -3.76 -1.50 -1.06
CA PHE A 85 -2.35 -1.87 -1.08
C PHE A 85 -2.24 -3.38 -1.29
N GLU A 86 -1.68 -3.78 -2.42
CA GLU A 86 -1.27 -5.17 -2.56
C GLU A 86 0.06 -5.34 -1.82
N ILE A 87 0.17 -6.40 -1.02
CA ILE A 87 1.34 -6.72 -0.20
C ILE A 87 1.66 -8.20 -0.28
N ASP A 88 2.94 -8.51 -0.27
CA ASP A 88 3.47 -9.86 -0.40
C ASP A 88 3.82 -10.43 0.96
N VAL A 89 3.26 -11.57 1.34
CA VAL A 89 3.54 -12.21 2.62
C VAL A 89 4.35 -13.48 2.44
N ALA A 90 5.56 -13.48 3.00
CA ALA A 90 6.49 -14.61 3.06
C ALA A 90 6.66 -15.11 4.51
N GLU A 91 7.23 -16.32 4.66
CA GLU A 91 7.43 -16.96 5.96
C GLU A 91 8.92 -17.17 6.21
N THR A 92 9.38 -16.80 7.39
CA THR A 92 10.75 -16.97 7.87
C THR A 92 11.03 -18.41 8.29
N LYS A 93 12.30 -18.72 8.61
CA LYS A 93 12.70 -20.02 9.12
C LYS A 93 11.99 -20.42 10.42
N ASP A 94 11.71 -19.46 11.29
CA ASP A 94 10.98 -19.62 12.54
C ASP A 94 9.48 -19.33 12.42
N GLU A 95 8.92 -19.54 11.21
CA GLU A 95 7.49 -19.49 10.90
C GLU A 95 6.83 -18.13 11.18
N GLN A 96 7.61 -17.03 11.15
CA GLN A 96 7.07 -15.70 11.30
C GLN A 96 6.70 -15.11 9.93
N LEU A 97 5.54 -14.45 9.84
CA LEU A 97 5.07 -13.81 8.62
C LEU A 97 5.66 -12.40 8.47
N ILE A 98 6.33 -12.14 7.35
CA ILE A 98 6.93 -10.85 7.01
C ILE A 98 6.44 -10.36 5.65
N LEU A 99 6.62 -9.08 5.35
CA LEU A 99 6.40 -8.55 4.01
C LEU A 99 7.67 -8.69 3.17
N MET A 100 7.61 -9.52 2.12
CA MET A 100 8.70 -9.71 1.18
C MET A 100 8.19 -10.38 -0.09
N HIS A 101 8.52 -9.82 -1.27
CA HIS A 101 8.10 -10.38 -2.54
C HIS A 101 8.96 -11.58 -2.97
N ASP A 102 10.28 -11.43 -2.93
CA ASP A 102 11.20 -12.45 -3.41
C ASP A 102 11.49 -13.50 -2.34
N ASN A 103 11.84 -14.72 -2.77
CA ASN A 103 12.34 -15.75 -1.84
C ASN A 103 13.66 -15.32 -1.19
N SER A 104 14.47 -14.52 -1.89
CA SER A 104 15.76 -14.00 -1.41
C SER A 104 15.60 -12.55 -0.89
N LEU A 105 16.30 -12.24 0.18
CA LEU A 105 16.38 -10.90 0.78
C LEU A 105 17.20 -9.91 -0.06
N GLN A 106 18.00 -10.41 -1.04
CA GLN A 106 19.10 -9.67 -1.65
C GLN A 106 18.69 -8.43 -2.44
N ARG A 107 17.56 -8.47 -3.16
CA ARG A 107 17.15 -7.36 -4.02
C ARG A 107 16.56 -6.20 -3.19
N ALA A 108 15.67 -6.51 -2.27
CA ALA A 108 14.86 -5.53 -1.56
C ALA A 108 15.38 -5.21 -0.14
N SER A 109 16.53 -5.79 0.25
CA SER A 109 17.12 -5.51 1.57
C SER A 109 18.65 -5.65 1.59
N THR A 110 19.26 -5.31 2.73
CA THR A 110 20.69 -5.53 2.98
C THR A 110 21.03 -7.00 3.32
N GLY A 111 20.03 -7.87 3.51
CA GLY A 111 20.19 -9.31 3.67
C GLY A 111 20.64 -10.01 2.38
N ARG A 112 21.20 -11.22 2.52
CA ARG A 112 21.74 -11.98 1.36
C ARG A 112 21.17 -13.39 1.26
N GLN A 113 20.53 -13.86 2.30
CA GLN A 113 20.01 -15.22 2.41
C GLN A 113 18.59 -15.29 1.81
N ASP A 114 18.09 -16.51 1.67
CA ASP A 114 16.68 -16.74 1.42
C ASP A 114 15.87 -16.54 2.71
N VAL A 115 14.65 -16.01 2.58
CA VAL A 115 13.75 -15.67 3.70
C VAL A 115 13.56 -16.85 4.62
N ASN A 116 13.27 -18.04 4.06
CA ASN A 116 13.02 -19.27 4.82
C ASN A 116 14.27 -19.91 5.45
N GLN A 117 15.43 -19.30 5.33
CA GLN A 117 16.68 -19.74 5.97
C GLN A 117 17.07 -18.86 7.16
N VAL A 118 16.32 -17.79 7.43
CA VAL A 118 16.68 -16.76 8.41
C VAL A 118 15.54 -16.56 9.41
N ASP A 119 15.88 -16.54 10.71
CA ASP A 119 14.91 -16.25 11.77
C ASP A 119 14.54 -14.76 11.80
N LEU A 120 13.33 -14.43 12.23
CA LEU A 120 12.82 -13.06 12.31
C LEU A 120 13.78 -12.11 13.03
N LYS A 121 14.40 -12.56 14.14
CA LYS A 121 15.36 -11.74 14.89
C LYS A 121 16.48 -11.20 14.00
N THR A 122 17.05 -12.02 13.14
CA THR A 122 18.11 -11.63 12.21
C THR A 122 17.56 -10.76 11.07
N ILE A 123 16.36 -11.08 10.55
CA ILE A 123 15.69 -10.27 9.51
C ILE A 123 15.47 -8.83 9.99
N LYS A 124 15.12 -8.62 11.25
CA LYS A 124 14.94 -7.28 11.84
C LYS A 124 16.24 -6.47 11.96
N GLU A 125 17.39 -7.06 11.75
CA GLU A 125 18.67 -6.34 11.69
C GLU A 125 18.88 -5.69 10.30
N TYR A 126 18.28 -6.25 9.23
CA TYR A 126 18.42 -5.76 7.87
C TYR A 126 17.59 -4.49 7.63
N PHE A 127 18.04 -3.71 6.65
CA PHE A 127 17.36 -2.52 6.16
C PHE A 127 16.78 -2.79 4.78
N LEU A 128 15.65 -2.16 4.48
CA LEU A 128 15.08 -2.19 3.14
C LEU A 128 15.89 -1.33 2.17
N VAL A 129 15.91 -1.77 0.92
CA VAL A 129 16.55 -1.09 -0.21
C VAL A 129 15.45 -0.76 -1.23
N ASP A 130 15.45 0.47 -1.73
CA ASP A 130 14.48 0.90 -2.74
C ASP A 130 14.77 0.30 -4.13
N ASP A 131 13.86 0.48 -5.07
CA ASP A 131 13.97 -0.07 -6.43
C ASP A 131 15.14 0.53 -7.24
N PHE A 132 15.82 1.54 -6.71
CA PHE A 132 17.00 2.18 -7.31
C PHE A 132 18.31 1.72 -6.68
N GLY A 133 18.25 0.76 -5.73
CA GLY A 133 19.40 0.22 -5.04
C GLY A 133 19.89 1.05 -3.86
N GLN A 134 19.12 2.05 -3.43
CA GLN A 134 19.47 2.88 -2.29
C GLN A 134 18.97 2.24 -0.98
N GLN A 135 19.87 2.00 -0.04
CA GLN A 135 19.53 1.57 1.31
C GLN A 135 18.80 2.69 2.05
N THR A 136 17.72 2.32 2.73
CA THR A 136 16.96 3.22 3.62
C THR A 136 17.26 2.94 5.09
N SER A 137 16.62 3.68 5.99
CA SER A 137 16.61 3.38 7.43
C SER A 137 15.45 2.46 7.84
N TYR A 138 14.60 2.05 6.91
CA TYR A 138 13.39 1.27 7.17
C TYR A 138 13.72 -0.21 7.32
N LYS A 139 12.92 -0.89 8.15
CA LYS A 139 13.09 -2.31 8.48
C LYS A 139 12.05 -3.14 7.73
N ILE A 140 12.39 -4.42 7.49
CA ILE A 140 11.44 -5.38 6.96
C ILE A 140 10.31 -5.55 7.98
N PRO A 141 9.04 -5.21 7.63
CA PRO A 141 7.94 -5.34 8.57
C PRO A 141 7.45 -6.79 8.66
N THR A 142 6.91 -7.16 9.81
CA THR A 142 6.05 -8.34 9.91
C THR A 142 4.68 -8.04 9.30
N PHE A 143 3.97 -9.10 8.89
CA PHE A 143 2.59 -8.98 8.43
C PHE A 143 1.67 -8.40 9.51
N ALA A 144 1.87 -8.79 10.77
CA ALA A 144 1.13 -8.25 11.90
C ALA A 144 1.36 -6.74 12.10
N GLU A 145 2.61 -6.25 11.92
CA GLU A 145 2.90 -4.81 11.97
C GLU A 145 2.19 -4.04 10.87
N ALA A 146 2.16 -4.58 9.64
CA ALA A 146 1.44 -3.96 8.53
C ALA A 146 -0.09 -3.91 8.77
N LEU A 147 -0.67 -5.02 9.25
CA LEU A 147 -2.08 -5.04 9.63
C LEU A 147 -2.40 -4.04 10.74
N ASN A 148 -1.54 -3.95 11.76
CA ASN A 148 -1.72 -2.98 12.84
C ASN A 148 -1.64 -1.53 12.34
N TRP A 149 -0.76 -1.23 11.38
CA TRP A 149 -0.71 0.07 10.71
C TRP A 149 -2.03 0.40 9.99
N GLY A 150 -2.64 -0.58 9.30
CA GLY A 150 -3.91 -0.42 8.60
C GLY A 150 -5.14 -0.30 9.50
N LYS A 151 -5.02 -0.66 10.78
CA LYS A 151 -6.13 -0.62 11.73
C LYS A 151 -6.67 0.79 11.90
N ASN A 152 -8.00 0.92 11.84
CA ASN A 152 -8.72 2.20 11.91
C ASN A 152 -8.46 3.17 10.74
N LYS A 153 -7.84 2.72 9.66
CA LYS A 153 -7.75 3.44 8.40
C LYS A 153 -8.79 2.90 7.40
N PRO A 154 -9.39 3.74 6.54
CA PRO A 154 -10.33 3.30 5.51
C PRO A 154 -9.56 2.74 4.29
N ILE A 155 -8.81 1.67 4.51
CA ILE A 155 -7.96 1.03 3.51
C ILE A 155 -8.28 -0.44 3.36
N TYR A 156 -7.77 -1.05 2.27
CA TYR A 156 -7.81 -2.48 2.04
C TYR A 156 -6.42 -3.01 1.71
N PHE A 157 -6.12 -4.20 2.23
CA PHE A 157 -4.96 -4.98 1.82
C PHE A 157 -5.39 -6.06 0.83
N MET A 158 -4.69 -6.14 -0.31
CA MET A 158 -4.71 -7.32 -1.18
C MET A 158 -3.49 -8.15 -0.82
N VAL A 159 -3.72 -9.31 -0.21
CA VAL A 159 -2.63 -10.13 0.37
C VAL A 159 -2.23 -11.21 -0.60
N ASP A 160 -1.05 -11.07 -1.21
CA ASP A 160 -0.40 -12.12 -2.01
C ASP A 160 0.39 -13.06 -1.10
N ILE A 161 -0.02 -14.32 -1.06
CA ILE A 161 0.56 -15.35 -0.20
C ILE A 161 1.66 -16.08 -0.96
N LYS A 162 2.91 -15.90 -0.56
CA LYS A 162 4.05 -16.51 -1.23
C LYS A 162 4.06 -18.03 -1.08
N LYS A 163 4.72 -18.69 -2.03
CA LYS A 163 4.78 -20.15 -2.07
C LYS A 163 5.39 -20.72 -0.78
N GLY A 164 4.71 -21.70 -0.18
CA GLY A 164 5.17 -22.35 1.03
C GLY A 164 4.55 -21.84 2.33
N VAL A 165 3.96 -20.65 2.33
CA VAL A 165 3.29 -20.07 3.49
C VAL A 165 1.99 -20.82 3.85
N ASP A 166 1.79 -21.14 5.12
CA ASP A 166 0.54 -21.76 5.58
C ASP A 166 -0.63 -20.77 5.55
N TYR A 167 -1.66 -21.06 4.77
CA TYR A 167 -2.88 -20.24 4.70
C TYR A 167 -3.58 -20.06 6.04
N ARG A 168 -3.47 -21.02 6.96
CA ARG A 168 -4.05 -20.93 8.30
C ARG A 168 -3.35 -19.86 9.14
N ALA A 169 -2.02 -19.76 9.01
CA ALA A 169 -1.25 -18.71 9.68
C ALA A 169 -1.68 -17.32 9.19
N ILE A 170 -1.83 -17.13 7.87
CA ILE A 170 -2.33 -15.89 7.27
C ILE A 170 -3.72 -15.53 7.82
N VAL A 171 -4.68 -16.46 7.71
CA VAL A 171 -6.06 -16.23 8.14
C VAL A 171 -6.14 -15.97 9.65
N SER A 172 -5.35 -16.70 10.46
CA SER A 172 -5.28 -16.49 11.90
C SER A 172 -4.76 -15.08 12.25
N THR A 173 -3.69 -14.64 11.60
CA THR A 173 -3.10 -13.30 11.83
C THR A 173 -4.09 -12.18 11.48
N ILE A 174 -4.82 -12.32 10.35
CA ILE A 174 -5.85 -11.35 9.95
C ILE A 174 -7.00 -11.32 10.96
N LYS A 175 -7.45 -12.49 11.43
CA LYS A 175 -8.50 -12.61 12.45
C LYS A 175 -8.10 -12.01 13.80
N GLN A 176 -6.87 -12.21 14.23
CA GLN A 176 -6.31 -11.59 15.45
C GLN A 176 -6.26 -10.06 15.36
N ALA A 177 -5.98 -9.53 14.17
CA ALA A 177 -6.01 -8.08 13.92
C ALA A 177 -7.43 -7.50 13.80
N ASN A 178 -8.48 -8.34 13.67
CA ASN A 178 -9.87 -7.96 13.37
C ASN A 178 -10.03 -7.20 12.04
N LEU A 179 -9.27 -7.59 11.00
CA LEU A 179 -9.26 -6.92 9.70
C LEU A 179 -9.86 -7.77 8.56
N GLN A 180 -10.67 -8.78 8.87
CA GLN A 180 -11.26 -9.69 7.87
C GLN A 180 -12.05 -8.95 6.78
N LYS A 181 -12.66 -7.80 7.13
CA LYS A 181 -13.44 -6.97 6.20
C LYS A 181 -12.58 -5.98 5.37
N GLN A 182 -11.30 -5.86 5.70
CA GLN A 182 -10.35 -4.96 5.03
C GLN A 182 -9.25 -5.74 4.27
N VAL A 183 -9.44 -7.04 4.10
CA VAL A 183 -8.48 -7.89 3.40
C VAL A 183 -9.15 -8.62 2.25
N VAL A 184 -8.50 -8.60 1.09
CA VAL A 184 -8.77 -9.41 -0.09
C VAL A 184 -7.61 -10.40 -0.25
N LEU A 185 -7.86 -11.70 -0.22
CA LEU A 185 -6.82 -12.71 -0.41
C LEU A 185 -6.59 -12.96 -1.90
N VAL A 186 -5.37 -12.78 -2.39
CA VAL A 186 -5.03 -12.98 -3.80
C VAL A 186 -4.90 -14.47 -4.10
N THR A 187 -5.53 -14.91 -5.20
CA THR A 187 -5.50 -16.31 -5.65
C THR A 187 -5.22 -16.42 -7.15
N TYR A 188 -4.42 -17.41 -7.51
CA TYR A 188 -3.99 -17.65 -8.89
C TYR A 188 -4.67 -18.86 -9.53
N THR A 189 -5.25 -19.74 -8.71
CA THR A 189 -5.92 -20.96 -9.17
C THR A 189 -7.23 -21.17 -8.44
N ILE A 190 -8.17 -21.88 -9.10
CA ILE A 190 -9.45 -22.24 -8.50
C ILE A 190 -9.29 -23.12 -7.24
N GLY A 191 -8.27 -24.00 -7.23
CA GLY A 191 -7.98 -24.84 -6.05
C GLY A 191 -7.51 -23.99 -4.85
N GLN A 192 -6.70 -22.97 -5.08
CA GLN A 192 -6.27 -22.01 -4.07
C GLN A 192 -7.47 -21.21 -3.54
N ALA A 193 -8.30 -20.68 -4.45
CA ALA A 193 -9.50 -19.93 -4.09
C ALA A 193 -10.47 -20.77 -3.23
N LYS A 194 -10.76 -22.02 -3.63
CA LYS A 194 -11.60 -22.93 -2.84
C LYS A 194 -11.04 -23.21 -1.46
N LYS A 195 -9.72 -23.45 -1.35
CA LYS A 195 -9.06 -23.73 -0.07
C LYS A 195 -9.13 -22.52 0.86
N LEU A 196 -8.86 -21.30 0.36
CA LEU A 196 -8.95 -20.09 1.15
C LEU A 196 -10.40 -19.75 1.54
N HIS A 197 -11.36 -19.94 0.63
CA HIS A 197 -12.77 -19.76 0.96
C HIS A 197 -13.26 -20.72 2.05
N GLN A 198 -12.81 -21.96 2.05
CA GLN A 198 -13.12 -22.92 3.13
C GLN A 198 -12.55 -22.49 4.49
N LEU A 199 -11.37 -21.88 4.51
CA LEU A 199 -10.73 -21.41 5.75
C LEU A 199 -11.31 -20.09 6.27
N ALA A 200 -11.75 -19.23 5.36
CA ALA A 200 -12.23 -17.88 5.65
C ALA A 200 -13.36 -17.46 4.71
N PRO A 201 -14.56 -18.07 4.84
CA PRO A 201 -15.68 -17.82 3.93
C PRO A 201 -16.23 -16.39 3.99
N GLU A 202 -15.90 -15.67 5.06
CA GLU A 202 -16.25 -14.26 5.24
C GLU A 202 -15.39 -13.28 4.45
N MET A 203 -14.16 -13.68 4.04
CA MET A 203 -13.21 -12.80 3.36
C MET A 203 -13.46 -12.74 1.85
N LEU A 204 -13.03 -11.63 1.26
CA LEU A 204 -12.98 -11.45 -0.19
C LEU A 204 -11.77 -12.17 -0.79
N LEU A 205 -11.93 -12.66 -2.01
CA LEU A 205 -10.89 -13.29 -2.80
C LEU A 205 -10.68 -12.53 -4.11
N SER A 206 -9.46 -12.16 -4.44
CA SER A 206 -9.09 -11.78 -5.79
C SER A 206 -8.85 -13.06 -6.58
N VAL A 207 -9.67 -13.31 -7.60
CA VAL A 207 -9.67 -14.55 -8.39
C VAL A 207 -9.36 -14.26 -9.85
N SER A 208 -8.61 -15.15 -10.51
CA SER A 208 -8.28 -14.97 -11.93
C SER A 208 -9.51 -15.24 -12.80
N MET A 209 -9.89 -14.21 -13.59
CA MET A 209 -10.96 -14.26 -14.61
C MET A 209 -10.47 -13.56 -15.89
N ARG A 210 -9.44 -14.11 -16.53
CA ARG A 210 -8.75 -13.47 -17.67
C ARG A 210 -9.41 -13.75 -19.02
N ASN A 211 -10.37 -14.66 -19.05
CA ASN A 211 -11.10 -15.09 -20.25
C ASN A 211 -12.39 -15.84 -19.86
N GLU A 212 -13.24 -16.11 -20.87
CA GLU A 212 -14.54 -16.78 -20.69
C GLU A 212 -14.43 -18.13 -19.95
N ARG A 213 -13.38 -18.91 -20.22
CA ARG A 213 -13.19 -20.20 -19.56
C ARG A 213 -12.97 -20.02 -18.06
N GLU A 214 -12.07 -19.12 -17.66
CA GLU A 214 -11.78 -18.85 -16.26
C GLU A 214 -12.98 -18.25 -15.53
N LEU A 215 -13.71 -17.34 -16.19
CA LEU A 215 -14.96 -16.79 -15.65
C LEU A 215 -15.96 -17.92 -15.36
N ASN A 216 -16.23 -18.80 -16.34
CA ASN A 216 -17.17 -19.90 -16.15
C ASN A 216 -16.70 -20.90 -15.09
N GLU A 217 -15.42 -21.23 -15.04
CA GLU A 217 -14.85 -22.11 -14.01
C GLU A 217 -15.03 -21.51 -12.61
N MET A 218 -14.82 -20.19 -12.46
CA MET A 218 -15.00 -19.51 -11.18
C MET A 218 -16.47 -19.42 -10.77
N LEU A 219 -17.38 -19.06 -11.66
CA LEU A 219 -18.82 -19.03 -11.38
C LEU A 219 -19.37 -20.42 -10.96
N ASN A 220 -18.77 -21.49 -11.47
CA ASN A 220 -19.12 -22.86 -11.11
C ASN A 220 -18.31 -23.43 -9.93
N SER A 221 -17.50 -22.60 -9.26
CA SER A 221 -16.59 -23.04 -8.17
C SER A 221 -17.31 -23.41 -6.88
N GLY A 222 -18.54 -22.89 -6.67
CA GLY A 222 -19.27 -22.93 -5.41
C GLY A 222 -18.91 -21.78 -4.45
N ILE A 223 -18.00 -20.86 -4.84
CA ILE A 223 -17.72 -19.64 -4.10
C ILE A 223 -18.79 -18.61 -4.48
N PRO A 224 -19.44 -17.90 -3.51
CA PRO A 224 -20.41 -16.85 -3.82
C PRO A 224 -19.75 -15.67 -4.56
N THR A 225 -20.47 -15.09 -5.52
CA THR A 225 -19.95 -13.95 -6.33
C THR A 225 -19.65 -12.71 -5.50
N ASP A 226 -20.41 -12.49 -4.41
CA ASP A 226 -20.16 -11.41 -3.44
C ASP A 226 -18.87 -11.59 -2.61
N LYS A 227 -18.16 -12.71 -2.79
CA LYS A 227 -16.85 -12.99 -2.22
C LYS A 227 -15.73 -12.93 -3.25
N MET A 228 -16.02 -12.51 -4.48
CA MET A 228 -15.06 -12.46 -5.58
C MET A 228 -14.76 -11.03 -6.01
N VAL A 229 -13.51 -10.80 -6.35
CA VAL A 229 -13.02 -9.65 -7.10
C VAL A 229 -12.25 -10.21 -8.29
N ALA A 230 -12.59 -9.82 -9.50
CA ALA A 230 -12.06 -10.45 -10.72
C ALA A 230 -10.74 -9.81 -11.15
N PHE A 231 -9.63 -10.53 -11.05
CA PHE A 231 -8.37 -10.13 -11.70
C PHE A 231 -8.38 -10.60 -13.15
N THR A 232 -8.48 -9.64 -14.08
CA THR A 232 -8.59 -9.91 -15.51
C THR A 232 -7.25 -9.95 -16.25
N GLY A 233 -6.14 -9.88 -15.49
CA GLY A 233 -4.77 -9.99 -16.01
C GLY A 233 -4.15 -8.65 -16.37
N THR A 234 -3.13 -8.71 -17.25
CA THR A 234 -2.37 -7.55 -17.74
C THR A 234 -2.52 -7.36 -19.26
N ARG A 235 -3.46 -8.10 -19.87
CA ARG A 235 -3.80 -8.02 -21.29
C ARG A 235 -5.18 -7.41 -21.39
N ARG A 236 -5.32 -6.30 -22.13
CA ARG A 236 -6.61 -5.61 -22.33
C ARG A 236 -7.66 -6.59 -22.83
N ASN A 237 -8.79 -6.64 -22.15
CA ASN A 237 -9.97 -7.40 -22.51
C ASN A 237 -10.94 -6.49 -23.30
N ASP A 238 -11.83 -7.10 -24.08
CA ASP A 238 -12.92 -6.38 -24.69
C ASP A 238 -13.95 -5.97 -23.62
N GLN A 239 -14.57 -4.79 -23.79
CA GLN A 239 -15.60 -4.27 -22.88
C GLN A 239 -16.72 -5.31 -22.65
N SER A 240 -17.19 -5.97 -23.72
CA SER A 240 -18.23 -6.99 -23.65
C SER A 240 -17.89 -8.16 -22.71
N PHE A 241 -16.60 -8.46 -22.52
CA PHE A 241 -16.17 -9.46 -21.54
C PHE A 241 -16.23 -8.91 -20.12
N LEU A 242 -15.82 -7.66 -19.90
CA LEU A 242 -15.91 -7.01 -18.59
C LEU A 242 -17.37 -6.83 -18.17
N ASP A 243 -18.25 -6.48 -19.10
CA ASP A 243 -19.70 -6.38 -18.86
C ASP A 243 -20.28 -7.68 -18.31
N LYS A 244 -19.84 -8.85 -18.81
CA LYS A 244 -20.28 -10.17 -18.28
C LYS A 244 -19.86 -10.40 -16.84
N ILE A 245 -18.70 -9.86 -16.41
CA ILE A 245 -18.25 -9.93 -15.02
C ILE A 245 -19.11 -8.98 -14.17
N HIS A 246 -19.36 -7.78 -14.66
CA HIS A 246 -20.21 -6.78 -14.02
C HIS A 246 -21.65 -7.22 -13.84
N ASP A 247 -22.20 -7.99 -14.81
CA ASP A 247 -23.53 -8.61 -14.73
C ASP A 247 -23.68 -9.60 -13.56
N LYS A 248 -22.57 -9.99 -12.92
CA LYS A 248 -22.53 -10.82 -11.71
C LYS A 248 -22.26 -10.00 -10.44
N ASP A 249 -22.34 -8.68 -10.51
CA ASP A 249 -22.00 -7.74 -9.43
C ASP A 249 -20.52 -7.84 -8.97
N ILE A 250 -19.61 -8.35 -9.81
CA ILE A 250 -18.20 -8.56 -9.50
C ILE A 250 -17.37 -7.36 -9.99
N VAL A 251 -16.53 -6.81 -9.11
CA VAL A 251 -15.59 -5.72 -9.42
C VAL A 251 -14.39 -6.25 -10.20
N VAL A 252 -13.95 -5.50 -11.21
CA VAL A 252 -12.84 -5.84 -12.10
C VAL A 252 -11.55 -5.16 -11.66
N ILE A 253 -10.50 -5.98 -11.48
CA ILE A 253 -9.11 -5.51 -11.31
C ILE A 253 -8.33 -5.81 -12.57
N PHE A 254 -7.59 -4.80 -13.06
CA PHE A 254 -6.68 -4.94 -14.19
C PHE A 254 -5.26 -4.51 -13.80
N GLY A 255 -4.26 -5.32 -14.19
CA GLY A 255 -2.85 -5.02 -13.93
C GLY A 255 -2.23 -4.19 -15.04
N THR A 256 -1.80 -2.96 -14.75
CA THR A 256 -1.07 -2.10 -15.70
C THR A 256 0.45 -2.21 -15.55
N LEU A 257 0.92 -3.15 -14.76
CA LEU A 257 2.30 -3.35 -14.29
C LEU A 257 3.37 -3.25 -15.40
N GLY A 258 4.53 -2.73 -15.04
CA GLY A 258 5.73 -2.75 -15.87
C GLY A 258 5.60 -1.95 -17.17
N ASN A 259 5.57 -2.62 -18.33
CA ASN A 259 5.56 -1.96 -19.63
C ASN A 259 4.28 -1.18 -19.93
N LEU A 260 3.14 -1.60 -19.40
CA LEU A 260 1.89 -0.87 -19.57
C LEU A 260 1.94 0.46 -18.83
N ASP A 261 2.42 0.48 -17.60
CA ASP A 261 2.62 1.69 -16.81
C ASP A 261 3.63 2.64 -17.49
N LYS A 262 4.77 2.11 -17.98
CA LYS A 262 5.75 2.91 -18.72
C LYS A 262 5.16 3.52 -19.99
N SER A 263 4.41 2.72 -20.77
CA SER A 263 3.75 3.18 -21.99
C SER A 263 2.69 4.24 -21.71
N SER A 264 1.91 4.08 -20.63
CA SER A 264 0.89 5.04 -20.22
C SER A 264 1.51 6.36 -19.78
N ALA A 265 2.60 6.30 -19.00
CA ALA A 265 3.34 7.49 -18.57
C ALA A 265 3.82 8.32 -19.78
N ALA A 266 4.39 7.64 -20.81
CA ALA A 266 4.85 8.30 -22.04
C ALA A 266 3.71 8.95 -22.86
N ARG A 267 2.45 8.62 -22.57
CA ARG A 267 1.25 9.09 -23.27
C ARG A 267 0.29 9.85 -22.34
N ASN A 268 0.80 10.54 -21.35
CA ASN A 268 0.03 11.34 -20.38
C ASN A 268 -1.17 10.60 -19.78
N GLY A 269 -0.98 9.30 -19.45
CA GLY A 269 -2.00 8.48 -18.81
C GLY A 269 -3.18 8.05 -19.70
N GLN A 270 -3.09 8.19 -21.04
CA GLN A 270 -4.20 7.86 -21.93
C GLN A 270 -4.69 6.42 -21.79
N LEU A 271 -3.79 5.46 -21.57
CA LEU A 271 -4.18 4.06 -21.36
C LEU A 271 -5.10 3.88 -20.13
N TYR A 272 -4.85 4.60 -19.05
CA TYR A 272 -5.68 4.47 -17.83
C TYR A 272 -7.10 4.96 -18.10
N ARG A 273 -7.27 6.09 -18.81
CA ARG A 273 -8.58 6.62 -19.20
C ARG A 273 -9.31 5.71 -20.19
N ASP A 274 -8.58 5.02 -21.06
CA ASP A 274 -9.19 4.08 -21.98
C ASP A 274 -9.66 2.81 -21.26
N LEU A 275 -8.86 2.29 -20.33
CA LEU A 275 -9.22 1.13 -19.50
C LEU A 275 -10.39 1.44 -18.55
N GLU A 276 -10.46 2.65 -18.01
CA GLU A 276 -11.60 3.11 -17.22
C GLU A 276 -12.90 3.05 -18.05
N LYS A 277 -12.86 3.54 -19.28
CA LYS A 277 -14.01 3.49 -20.22
C LYS A 277 -14.38 2.06 -20.61
N ASP A 278 -13.40 1.16 -20.67
CA ASP A 278 -13.65 -0.25 -20.97
C ASP A 278 -14.32 -0.98 -19.78
N GLY A 279 -14.34 -0.40 -18.57
CA GLY A 279 -14.98 -0.98 -17.39
C GLY A 279 -13.99 -1.54 -16.35
N VAL A 280 -12.75 -1.06 -16.32
CA VAL A 280 -11.82 -1.40 -15.22
C VAL A 280 -12.18 -0.58 -13.98
N ASP A 281 -12.43 -1.24 -12.85
CA ASP A 281 -12.79 -0.60 -11.58
C ASP A 281 -11.57 -0.32 -10.69
N ILE A 282 -10.59 -1.24 -10.69
CA ILE A 282 -9.38 -1.14 -9.86
C ILE A 282 -8.14 -1.35 -10.75
N PHE A 283 -7.21 -0.41 -10.67
CA PHE A 283 -5.93 -0.47 -11.36
C PHE A 283 -4.84 -1.00 -10.43
N ALA A 284 -4.35 -2.23 -10.66
CA ALA A 284 -3.16 -2.73 -9.98
C ALA A 284 -1.93 -2.20 -10.73
N THR A 285 -1.10 -1.36 -10.09
CA THR A 285 -0.09 -0.55 -10.76
C THR A 285 1.17 -0.31 -9.92
N ASP A 286 2.31 -0.16 -10.61
CA ASP A 286 3.58 0.32 -10.02
C ASP A 286 3.61 1.85 -9.88
N ARG A 287 2.62 2.58 -10.43
CA ARG A 287 2.58 4.04 -10.50
C ARG A 287 1.33 4.60 -9.81
N ALA A 288 1.11 4.17 -8.56
CA ALA A 288 -0.16 4.41 -7.86
C ALA A 288 -0.57 5.89 -7.81
N ILE A 289 0.35 6.81 -7.48
CA ILE A 289 0.05 8.26 -7.40
C ILE A 289 -0.34 8.81 -8.78
N ASP A 290 0.41 8.46 -9.83
CA ASP A 290 0.14 8.97 -11.20
C ASP A 290 -1.20 8.47 -11.73
N VAL A 291 -1.52 7.18 -11.52
CA VAL A 291 -2.82 6.62 -11.90
C VAL A 291 -3.94 7.30 -11.14
N HIS A 292 -3.80 7.41 -9.81
CA HIS A 292 -4.80 8.07 -8.96
C HIS A 292 -5.08 9.50 -9.41
N GLN A 293 -4.04 10.28 -9.69
CA GLN A 293 -4.18 11.63 -10.21
C GLN A 293 -4.81 11.67 -11.62
N THR A 294 -4.56 10.65 -12.45
CA THR A 294 -5.08 10.61 -13.83
C THR A 294 -6.57 10.30 -13.88
N ILE A 295 -7.04 9.31 -13.08
CA ILE A 295 -8.45 8.88 -13.10
C ILE A 295 -9.35 9.77 -12.22
N ASN A 296 -8.79 10.55 -11.29
CA ASN A 296 -9.54 11.46 -10.41
C ASN A 296 -9.39 12.95 -10.78
N LYS A 297 -8.74 13.26 -11.91
CA LYS A 297 -8.77 14.63 -12.47
C LYS A 297 -10.13 14.84 -13.16
N ASN A 298 -11.01 15.60 -12.49
CA ASN A 298 -12.19 16.22 -13.10
C ASN A 298 -11.77 17.33 -14.09
#